data_d30f9225ea279f7ae7ac02f28b27de02
#
_entry.id   d30f9225ea279f7ae7ac02f28b27de02
#
_cell.length_a   1.000
_cell.length_b   1.000
_cell.length_c   1.000
_cell.angle_alpha   90.00
_cell.angle_beta   90.00
_cell.angle_gamma   90.00
#
_symmetry.space_group_name_H-M   'P 1'
#
loop_
_entity.id
_entity.type
_entity.pdbx_description
1 polymer ?
#
loop_
_entity_poly.entity_id
_entity_poly.type
_entity_poly.pdbx_seq_one_letter_code
_entity_poly.pdbx_strand_id
1 'polypeptide(L)'
;MKLNKLAMVLGFGVALTAGMANAAPTQGDGTVKFTGSIINSVCSIKNNNVEVDMGQVNNTILQKGGESSSKAFKIELQDCVLDTMKGVTTTFTGPEADGSVKGLLALEGRSQGAAIMITNHGNKHIPLGQKSEMMSLHDGDNTLNFAARLKGLQGVEGENIDVKTGSFTAIANFTLNYL
;
A
#
# COMPACT_ATOMS: atom_id res chain seq x y z
N MET A 1 -90.70 -13.26 -31.15
CA MET A 1 -91.18 -13.28 -32.59
C MET A 1 -89.92 -13.12 -33.47
N LYS A 2 -89.70 -14.11 -34.31
CA LYS A 2 -89.05 -14.12 -35.64
C LYS A 2 -87.60 -13.71 -35.67
N LEU A 3 -86.64 -14.67 -35.80
CA LEU A 3 -86.17 -15.39 -37.00
C LEU A 3 -85.72 -14.48 -38.14
N ASN A 4 -84.49 -14.55 -38.50
CA ASN A 4 -83.93 -15.13 -39.73
C ASN A 4 -82.46 -14.71 -39.86
N LYS A 5 -81.57 -15.63 -39.90
CA LYS A 5 -81.06 -16.49 -41.00
C LYS A 5 -80.15 -15.74 -41.98
N LEU A 6 -79.08 -16.39 -42.19
CA LEU A 6 -78.23 -16.66 -43.36
C LEU A 6 -77.10 -15.61 -43.58
N ALA A 7 -76.00 -15.96 -43.72
CA ALA A 7 -75.13 -17.04 -44.31
C ALA A 7 -74.00 -16.40 -45.11
N MET A 8 -72.88 -17.03 -45.04
CA MET A 8 -71.85 -17.19 -46.09
C MET A 8 -71.11 -15.92 -46.60
N VAL A 9 -69.87 -15.87 -46.81
CA VAL A 9 -68.91 -16.77 -47.50
C VAL A 9 -67.45 -16.28 -47.35
N LEU A 10 -66.53 -17.18 -47.11
CA LEU A 10 -65.22 -17.30 -47.59
C LEU A 10 -64.42 -16.09 -48.15
N GLY A 11 -63.31 -15.81 -47.51
CA GLY A 11 -62.25 -15.02 -48.11
C GLY A 11 -60.90 -15.34 -47.45
N PHE A 12 -60.22 -16.30 -47.98
CA PHE A 12 -58.80 -16.59 -47.67
C PHE A 12 -57.93 -15.36 -47.89
N GLY A 13 -57.19 -14.96 -46.89
CA GLY A 13 -56.19 -13.93 -47.00
C GLY A 13 -55.19 -14.08 -45.90
N VAL A 14 -54.31 -15.09 -45.98
CA VAL A 14 -53.14 -15.20 -45.11
C VAL A 14 -52.09 -14.19 -45.60
N ALA A 15 -52.09 -13.00 -45.04
CA ALA A 15 -50.99 -12.09 -45.20
C ALA A 15 -49.95 -12.43 -44.09
N LEU A 16 -48.98 -13.25 -44.43
CA LEU A 16 -47.73 -13.42 -43.67
C LEU A 16 -46.96 -12.10 -43.73
N THR A 17 -47.21 -11.18 -42.84
CA THR A 17 -46.30 -10.10 -42.58
C THR A 17 -45.14 -10.70 -41.77
N ALA A 18 -44.08 -11.09 -42.43
CA ALA A 18 -42.80 -11.31 -41.81
C ALA A 18 -42.34 -9.97 -41.19
N GLY A 19 -42.64 -9.79 -39.95
CA GLY A 19 -42.10 -8.71 -39.14
C GLY A 19 -40.59 -8.93 -39.07
N MET A 20 -39.82 -8.16 -39.87
CA MET A 20 -38.40 -7.99 -39.62
C MET A 20 -38.27 -7.39 -38.26
N ALA A 21 -37.95 -8.23 -37.27
CA ALA A 21 -37.43 -7.77 -35.98
C ALA A 21 -36.07 -7.12 -36.23
N ASN A 22 -36.06 -5.81 -36.44
CA ASN A 22 -34.85 -5.06 -36.31
C ASN A 22 -34.44 -5.20 -34.84
N ALA A 23 -33.52 -6.13 -34.58
CA ALA A 23 -32.79 -6.12 -33.34
C ALA A 23 -31.98 -4.81 -33.33
N ALA A 24 -32.43 -3.83 -32.55
CA ALA A 24 -31.66 -2.65 -32.29
C ALA A 24 -30.29 -3.10 -31.70
N PRO A 25 -29.22 -2.52 -32.16
CA PRO A 25 -27.92 -2.84 -31.58
C PRO A 25 -28.01 -2.55 -30.09
N THR A 26 -27.77 -3.57 -29.27
CA THR A 26 -27.70 -3.41 -27.81
C THR A 26 -26.50 -2.52 -27.51
N GLN A 27 -26.76 -1.25 -27.25
CA GLN A 27 -25.75 -0.38 -26.67
C GLN A 27 -25.46 -0.92 -25.27
N GLY A 28 -24.20 -1.27 -25.03
CA GLY A 28 -23.73 -1.64 -23.70
C GLY A 28 -23.51 -0.37 -22.89
N ASP A 29 -24.32 -0.16 -21.84
CA ASP A 29 -24.13 0.91 -20.89
C ASP A 29 -23.22 0.43 -19.74
N GLY A 30 -22.37 1.29 -19.26
CA GLY A 30 -21.46 1.01 -18.16
C GLY A 30 -21.25 2.25 -17.28
N THR A 31 -20.91 2.03 -16.01
CA THR A 31 -20.62 3.11 -15.08
C THR A 31 -19.13 3.10 -14.75
N VAL A 32 -18.48 4.25 -14.86
CA VAL A 32 -17.10 4.46 -14.39
C VAL A 32 -17.18 5.35 -13.14
N LYS A 33 -16.68 4.83 -12.02
CA LYS A 33 -16.64 5.56 -10.76
C LYS A 33 -15.23 6.13 -10.56
N PHE A 34 -15.15 7.45 -10.48
CA PHE A 34 -13.92 8.15 -10.11
C PHE A 34 -13.97 8.50 -8.63
N THR A 35 -12.90 8.19 -7.90
CA THR A 35 -12.74 8.54 -6.49
C THR A 35 -11.36 9.13 -6.27
N GLY A 36 -11.27 10.11 -5.39
CA GLY A 36 -10.01 10.78 -5.05
C GLY A 36 -10.23 11.77 -3.91
N SER A 37 -9.16 12.36 -3.42
CA SER A 37 -9.20 13.46 -2.46
C SER A 37 -8.29 14.59 -2.94
N ILE A 38 -8.73 15.82 -2.70
CA ILE A 38 -7.90 17.01 -2.89
C ILE A 38 -7.34 17.36 -1.51
N ILE A 39 -6.02 17.40 -1.38
CA ILE A 39 -5.32 17.72 -0.15
C ILE A 39 -4.48 18.99 -0.34
N ASN A 40 -4.28 19.73 0.75
CA ASN A 40 -3.33 20.82 0.76
C ASN A 40 -1.98 20.26 1.23
N SER A 41 -1.15 19.83 0.31
CA SER A 41 0.18 19.27 0.59
C SER A 41 1.21 19.92 -0.33
N VAL A 42 2.43 20.10 0.19
CA VAL A 42 3.58 20.64 -0.55
C VAL A 42 4.00 19.73 -1.71
N CYS A 43 3.87 18.43 -1.55
CA CYS A 43 4.18 17.41 -2.56
C CYS A 43 3.05 16.38 -2.64
N SER A 44 2.91 15.74 -3.77
CA SER A 44 2.14 14.51 -3.95
C SER A 44 3.04 13.29 -3.70
N ILE A 45 2.53 12.26 -3.03
CA ILE A 45 3.24 10.98 -2.89
C ILE A 45 2.92 10.14 -4.11
N LYS A 46 3.95 9.78 -4.88
CA LYS A 46 3.81 9.02 -6.13
C LYS A 46 3.38 7.58 -5.86
N ASN A 47 3.92 6.96 -4.82
CA ASN A 47 3.58 5.60 -4.39
C ASN A 47 3.43 5.55 -2.87
N ASN A 48 2.21 5.44 -2.39
CA ASN A 48 1.88 5.36 -0.97
C ASN A 48 1.92 3.93 -0.41
N ASN A 49 2.17 2.93 -1.26
CA ASN A 49 2.39 1.55 -0.87
C ASN A 49 3.78 1.11 -1.33
N VAL A 50 4.72 1.04 -0.39
CA VAL A 50 6.11 0.66 -0.64
C VAL A 50 6.34 -0.75 -0.12
N GLU A 51 6.69 -1.67 -1.00
CA GLU A 51 7.02 -3.05 -0.65
C GLU A 51 8.53 -3.24 -0.57
N VAL A 52 8.99 -3.88 0.49
CA VAL A 52 10.41 -4.18 0.74
C VAL A 52 10.59 -5.67 0.93
N ASP A 53 11.18 -6.34 -0.05
CA ASP A 53 11.52 -7.76 0.07
C ASP A 53 12.78 -7.93 0.92
N MET A 54 12.61 -8.44 2.12
CA MET A 54 13.73 -8.74 3.02
C MET A 54 14.50 -9.99 2.60
N GLY A 55 13.92 -10.83 1.73
CA GLY A 55 14.49 -12.08 1.26
C GLY A 55 14.60 -13.15 2.36
N GLN A 56 15.49 -14.12 2.15
CA GLN A 56 15.78 -15.15 3.14
C GLN A 56 16.99 -14.72 3.98
N VAL A 57 16.81 -14.74 5.29
CA VAL A 57 17.86 -14.36 6.25
C VAL A 57 18.11 -15.54 7.19
N ASN A 58 19.39 -15.93 7.31
CA ASN A 58 19.79 -16.99 8.21
C ASN A 58 19.61 -16.52 9.67
N ASN A 59 18.89 -17.29 10.48
CA ASN A 59 18.63 -16.94 11.87
C ASN A 59 19.93 -16.86 12.73
N THR A 60 21.00 -17.57 12.35
CA THR A 60 22.26 -17.53 13.09
C THR A 60 22.90 -16.15 13.12
N ILE A 61 22.76 -15.34 12.05
CA ILE A 61 23.31 -13.97 12.02
C ILE A 61 22.51 -12.99 12.89
N LEU A 62 21.28 -13.33 13.24
CA LEU A 62 20.43 -12.52 14.09
C LEU A 62 20.55 -12.86 15.57
N GLN A 63 21.17 -14.00 15.91
CA GLN A 63 21.37 -14.38 17.31
C GLN A 63 22.20 -13.33 18.04
N LYS A 64 21.96 -13.18 19.34
CA LYS A 64 22.67 -12.26 20.23
C LYS A 64 22.61 -10.80 19.77
N GLY A 65 21.46 -10.38 19.21
CA GLY A 65 21.25 -9.02 18.71
C GLY A 65 21.97 -8.70 17.41
N GLY A 66 22.32 -9.70 16.61
CA GLY A 66 22.94 -9.52 15.30
C GLY A 66 22.00 -8.88 14.29
N GLU A 67 22.53 -8.47 13.14
CA GLU A 67 21.81 -7.73 12.12
C GLU A 67 21.99 -8.36 10.73
N SER A 68 20.95 -8.30 9.91
CA SER A 68 21.04 -8.66 8.49
C SER A 68 21.67 -7.54 7.65
N SER A 69 21.97 -7.84 6.39
CA SER A 69 22.24 -6.81 5.39
C SER A 69 21.01 -5.90 5.23
N SER A 70 21.28 -4.61 4.96
CA SER A 70 20.25 -3.62 4.71
C SER A 70 19.61 -3.80 3.35
N LYS A 71 18.30 -3.57 3.27
CA LYS A 71 17.52 -3.45 2.05
C LYS A 71 17.09 -2.00 1.88
N ALA A 72 17.55 -1.36 0.81
CA ALA A 72 17.17 0.00 0.51
C ALA A 72 15.72 0.07 0.03
N PHE A 73 15.02 1.12 0.43
CA PHE A 73 13.71 1.50 -0.10
C PHE A 73 13.59 3.02 -0.21
N LYS A 74 12.60 3.47 -0.97
CA LYS A 74 12.42 4.89 -1.24
C LYS A 74 10.96 5.29 -1.17
N ILE A 75 10.72 6.53 -0.76
CA ILE A 75 9.44 7.22 -0.89
C ILE A 75 9.61 8.27 -1.97
N GLU A 76 8.85 8.17 -3.06
CA GLU A 76 8.92 9.09 -4.18
C GLU A 76 7.86 10.17 -4.04
N LEU A 77 8.29 11.43 -4.12
CA LEU A 77 7.45 12.61 -4.10
C LEU A 77 7.47 13.23 -5.49
N GLN A 78 6.34 13.79 -5.90
CA GLN A 78 6.18 14.47 -7.19
C GLN A 78 5.42 15.76 -7.03
N ASP A 79 5.54 16.62 -8.03
CA ASP A 79 4.83 17.91 -8.11
C ASP A 79 5.03 18.78 -6.87
N CYS A 80 6.24 18.75 -6.28
CA CYS A 80 6.55 19.59 -5.13
C CYS A 80 6.58 21.06 -5.52
N VAL A 81 5.89 21.88 -4.73
CA VAL A 81 5.93 23.35 -4.80
C VAL A 81 6.27 23.85 -3.41
N LEU A 82 7.52 24.20 -3.19
CA LEU A 82 8.07 24.39 -1.85
C LEU A 82 7.75 25.75 -1.24
N ASP A 83 7.57 26.79 -2.06
CA ASP A 83 7.41 28.17 -1.60
C ASP A 83 8.46 28.54 -0.54
N THR A 84 8.12 28.49 0.74
CA THR A 84 9.02 28.76 1.87
C THR A 84 9.59 27.50 2.54
N MET A 85 9.05 26.32 2.22
CA MET A 85 9.51 25.05 2.77
C MET A 85 10.83 24.61 2.17
N LYS A 86 11.72 24.02 2.97
CA LYS A 86 13.08 23.64 2.51
C LYS A 86 13.37 22.17 2.62
N GLY A 87 12.52 21.43 3.32
CA GLY A 87 12.78 20.02 3.56
C GLY A 87 11.61 19.30 4.18
N VAL A 88 11.84 18.01 4.43
CA VAL A 88 10.86 17.10 5.00
C VAL A 88 11.50 16.18 6.03
N THR A 89 10.78 15.90 7.09
CA THR A 89 11.09 14.80 8.01
C THR A 89 10.04 13.72 7.87
N THR A 90 10.45 12.47 8.04
CA THR A 90 9.57 11.30 7.97
C THR A 90 9.47 10.67 9.35
N THR A 91 8.27 10.35 9.78
CA THR A 91 8.00 9.58 11.00
C THR A 91 7.37 8.25 10.61
N PHE A 92 7.98 7.14 11.05
CA PHE A 92 7.41 5.80 10.87
C PHE A 92 6.68 5.39 12.13
N THR A 93 5.51 4.75 11.98
CA THR A 93 4.69 4.22 13.08
C THR A 93 4.24 2.81 12.76
N GLY A 94 4.07 1.99 13.79
CA GLY A 94 3.64 0.59 13.68
C GLY A 94 3.73 -0.11 15.03
N PRO A 95 3.42 -1.40 15.09
CA PRO A 95 3.64 -2.21 16.29
C PRO A 95 5.12 -2.20 16.66
N GLU A 96 5.44 -1.84 17.90
CA GLU A 96 6.82 -1.84 18.40
C GLU A 96 7.17 -3.22 18.97
N ALA A 97 8.37 -3.70 18.66
CA ALA A 97 8.88 -4.95 19.22
C ALA A 97 9.41 -4.73 20.64
N ASP A 98 9.13 -5.67 21.53
CA ASP A 98 9.68 -5.68 22.88
C ASP A 98 11.16 -6.08 22.84
N GLY A 99 12.00 -5.25 23.47
CA GLY A 99 13.44 -5.51 23.53
C GLY A 99 14.22 -4.36 24.11
N SER A 100 15.55 -4.53 24.25
CA SER A 100 16.48 -3.52 24.75
C SER A 100 16.61 -2.32 23.81
N VAL A 101 16.52 -2.55 22.50
CA VAL A 101 16.51 -1.47 21.49
C VAL A 101 15.08 -1.05 21.23
N LYS A 102 14.78 0.21 21.51
CA LYS A 102 13.44 0.79 21.32
C LYS A 102 13.20 1.26 19.89
N GLY A 103 11.92 1.32 19.51
CA GLY A 103 11.48 1.82 18.21
C GLY A 103 11.77 0.86 17.05
N LEU A 104 11.93 -0.43 17.30
CA LEU A 104 11.99 -1.46 16.27
C LEU A 104 10.57 -1.91 15.90
N LEU A 105 10.32 -2.16 14.61
CA LEU A 105 9.02 -2.62 14.12
C LEU A 105 8.89 -4.13 14.35
N ALA A 106 7.83 -4.52 15.03
CA ALA A 106 7.53 -5.93 15.31
C ALA A 106 7.25 -6.72 14.04
N LEU A 107 7.64 -7.99 14.06
CA LEU A 107 7.27 -8.96 13.02
C LEU A 107 5.94 -9.63 13.38
N GLU A 108 5.10 -9.81 12.38
CA GLU A 108 3.89 -10.62 12.45
C GLU A 108 4.12 -11.94 11.70
N GLY A 109 3.70 -13.05 12.26
CA GLY A 109 3.82 -14.37 11.63
C GLY A 109 4.42 -15.43 12.55
N ARG A 110 5.16 -16.35 11.94
CA ARG A 110 5.75 -17.50 12.69
C ARG A 110 7.17 -17.20 13.17
N SER A 111 7.88 -16.25 12.58
CA SER A 111 9.20 -15.82 13.02
C SER A 111 9.09 -15.09 14.35
N GLN A 112 10.04 -15.32 15.27
CA GLN A 112 10.10 -14.67 16.57
C GLN A 112 11.55 -14.31 16.91
N GLY A 113 11.73 -13.40 17.87
CA GLY A 113 13.06 -13.03 18.35
C GLY A 113 13.83 -12.09 17.44
N ALA A 114 13.18 -11.49 16.43
CA ALA A 114 13.73 -10.47 15.56
C ALA A 114 12.71 -9.36 15.29
N ALA A 115 13.18 -8.22 14.81
CA ALA A 115 12.38 -7.06 14.44
C ALA A 115 12.98 -6.34 13.24
N ILE A 116 12.23 -5.42 12.63
CA ILE A 116 12.76 -4.54 11.58
C ILE A 116 13.31 -3.26 12.22
N MET A 117 14.54 -2.93 11.87
CA MET A 117 15.16 -1.64 12.13
C MET A 117 15.10 -0.80 10.87
N ILE A 118 14.44 0.35 10.93
CA ILE A 118 14.40 1.33 9.85
C ILE A 118 15.54 2.33 10.05
N THR A 119 16.25 2.67 8.98
CA THR A 119 17.37 3.61 9.03
C THR A 119 17.28 4.65 7.92
N ASN A 120 17.95 5.78 8.10
CA ASN A 120 18.20 6.71 7.01
C ASN A 120 19.24 6.16 6.04
N HIS A 121 19.52 6.89 4.97
CA HIS A 121 20.58 6.53 4.00
C HIS A 121 21.96 6.34 4.63
N GLY A 122 22.25 7.04 5.72
CA GLY A 122 23.51 6.95 6.47
C GLY A 122 23.54 5.83 7.53
N ASN A 123 22.63 4.85 7.47
CA ASN A 123 22.48 3.76 8.44
C ASN A 123 22.13 4.18 9.87
N LYS A 124 21.74 5.43 10.10
CA LYS A 124 21.28 5.88 11.41
C LYS A 124 19.87 5.38 11.67
N HIS A 125 19.66 4.72 12.80
CA HIS A 125 18.36 4.22 13.23
C HIS A 125 17.33 5.35 13.36
N ILE A 126 16.15 5.13 12.83
CA ILE A 126 14.98 5.98 12.98
C ILE A 126 13.97 5.18 13.82
N PRO A 127 13.91 5.42 15.14
CA PRO A 127 12.98 4.70 16.00
C PRO A 127 11.53 5.03 15.62
N LEU A 128 10.64 4.05 15.75
CA LEU A 128 9.20 4.27 15.54
C LEU A 128 8.70 5.44 16.41
N GLY A 129 7.85 6.28 15.83
CA GLY A 129 7.32 7.48 16.47
C GLY A 129 8.28 8.68 16.52
N GLN A 130 9.54 8.51 16.12
CA GLN A 130 10.51 9.60 16.06
C GLN A 130 10.65 10.15 14.65
N LYS A 131 10.94 11.45 14.54
CA LYS A 131 11.23 12.10 13.25
C LYS A 131 12.61 11.68 12.74
N SER A 132 12.70 11.43 11.44
CA SER A 132 13.99 11.31 10.76
C SER A 132 14.76 12.62 10.80
N GLU A 133 16.02 12.59 10.39
CA GLU A 133 16.72 13.80 10.00
C GLU A 133 15.99 14.47 8.83
N MET A 134 16.08 15.80 8.77
CA MET A 134 15.50 16.58 7.69
C MET A 134 16.23 16.26 6.39
N MET A 135 15.47 15.95 5.35
CA MET A 135 15.94 15.81 3.98
C MET A 135 15.55 17.05 3.20
N SER A 136 16.52 17.68 2.53
CA SER A 136 16.27 18.83 1.67
C SER A 136 15.42 18.44 0.49
N LEU A 137 14.50 19.32 0.10
CA LEU A 137 13.64 19.18 -1.06
C LEU A 137 13.94 20.28 -2.08
N HIS A 138 13.53 20.04 -3.31
CA HIS A 138 13.49 21.03 -4.40
C HIS A 138 12.14 20.93 -5.13
N ASP A 139 11.80 21.94 -5.91
CA ASP A 139 10.58 21.91 -6.72
C ASP A 139 10.63 20.77 -7.73
N GLY A 140 9.46 20.17 -7.99
CA GLY A 140 9.32 18.98 -8.84
C GLY A 140 9.47 17.68 -8.09
N ASP A 141 10.15 16.70 -8.67
CA ASP A 141 10.25 15.35 -8.16
C ASP A 141 11.38 15.20 -7.13
N ASN A 142 11.10 14.53 -6.02
CA ASN A 142 12.06 14.23 -4.97
C ASN A 142 12.01 12.75 -4.59
N THR A 143 13.11 12.25 -4.02
CA THR A 143 13.21 10.86 -3.55
C THR A 143 13.79 10.85 -2.13
N LEU A 144 13.04 10.28 -1.21
CA LEU A 144 13.47 10.07 0.16
C LEU A 144 14.00 8.65 0.29
N ASN A 145 15.28 8.51 0.61
CA ASN A 145 15.96 7.23 0.66
C ASN A 145 16.10 6.73 2.09
N PHE A 146 15.68 5.49 2.31
CA PHE A 146 15.74 4.78 3.57
C PHE A 146 16.29 3.37 3.38
N ALA A 147 16.55 2.68 4.47
CA ALA A 147 16.84 1.26 4.46
C ALA A 147 16.18 0.55 5.63
N ALA A 148 15.96 -0.75 5.48
CA ALA A 148 15.46 -1.63 6.52
C ALA A 148 16.40 -2.83 6.67
N ARG A 149 16.54 -3.32 7.89
CA ARG A 149 17.27 -4.57 8.19
C ARG A 149 16.58 -5.32 9.31
N LEU A 150 16.76 -6.62 9.34
CA LEU A 150 16.39 -7.43 10.49
C LEU A 150 17.44 -7.26 11.58
N LYS A 151 16.94 -7.13 12.81
CA LYS A 151 17.77 -7.10 14.03
C LYS A 151 17.23 -8.14 14.99
N GLY A 152 18.12 -8.97 15.49
CA GLY A 152 17.79 -9.89 16.58
C GLY A 152 17.47 -9.13 17.84
N LEU A 153 16.48 -9.59 18.57
CA LEU A 153 16.06 -8.97 19.83
C LEU A 153 16.94 -9.48 20.98
N GLN A 154 17.14 -8.60 21.94
CA GLN A 154 17.70 -8.89 23.25
C GLN A 154 16.75 -8.37 24.31
N GLY A 155 16.68 -9.05 25.45
CA GLY A 155 15.92 -8.58 26.59
C GLY A 155 16.52 -7.33 27.22
N VAL A 156 15.78 -6.73 28.16
CA VAL A 156 16.15 -5.45 28.76
C VAL A 156 17.46 -5.52 29.55
N GLU A 157 17.78 -6.67 30.13
CA GLU A 157 19.03 -6.93 30.85
C GLU A 157 20.12 -7.53 29.97
N GLY A 158 19.92 -7.54 28.63
CA GLY A 158 20.87 -8.07 27.66
C GLY A 158 20.81 -9.59 27.47
N GLU A 159 19.76 -10.25 28.03
CA GLU A 159 19.56 -11.68 27.78
C GLU A 159 19.25 -11.91 26.30
N ASN A 160 19.80 -13.02 25.81
CA ASN A 160 19.58 -13.41 24.41
C ASN A 160 18.16 -13.98 24.23
N ILE A 161 17.44 -13.44 23.24
CA ILE A 161 16.15 -13.97 22.78
C ILE A 161 16.44 -14.86 21.56
N ASP A 162 16.02 -16.12 21.62
CA ASP A 162 16.20 -17.04 20.51
C ASP A 162 15.41 -16.61 19.27
N VAL A 163 16.10 -16.53 18.14
CA VAL A 163 15.47 -16.21 16.85
C VAL A 163 14.92 -17.50 16.24
N LYS A 164 13.59 -17.61 16.19
CA LYS A 164 12.88 -18.73 15.59
C LYS A 164 12.63 -18.49 14.10
N THR A 165 12.86 -19.52 13.32
CA THR A 165 12.63 -19.49 11.86
C THR A 165 11.14 -19.47 11.55
N GLY A 166 10.77 -18.83 10.44
CA GLY A 166 9.41 -18.75 9.95
C GLY A 166 9.24 -17.62 8.92
N SER A 167 8.09 -17.58 8.28
CA SER A 167 7.68 -16.45 7.48
C SER A 167 7.21 -15.31 8.39
N PHE A 168 7.41 -14.09 7.94
CA PHE A 168 6.95 -12.91 8.64
C PHE A 168 6.45 -11.85 7.64
N THR A 169 5.66 -10.94 8.16
CA THR A 169 5.32 -9.66 7.58
C THR A 169 5.55 -8.57 8.63
N ALA A 170 5.72 -7.33 8.20
CA ALA A 170 5.76 -6.18 9.09
C ALA A 170 5.22 -4.97 8.34
N ILE A 171 4.34 -4.21 8.97
CA ILE A 171 3.71 -3.05 8.34
C ILE A 171 4.01 -1.81 9.17
N ALA A 172 4.67 -0.85 8.56
CA ALA A 172 4.85 0.49 9.09
C ALA A 172 4.07 1.51 8.26
N ASN A 173 3.42 2.44 8.91
CA ASN A 173 2.90 3.64 8.27
C ASN A 173 3.94 4.75 8.34
N PHE A 174 3.91 5.67 7.39
CA PHE A 174 4.76 6.85 7.44
C PHE A 174 3.96 8.13 7.33
N THR A 175 4.47 9.18 7.96
CA THR A 175 3.94 10.54 7.88
C THR A 175 5.07 11.50 7.51
N LEU A 176 4.80 12.37 6.56
CA LEU A 176 5.72 13.42 6.10
C LEU A 176 5.38 14.75 6.77
N ASN A 177 6.39 15.41 7.33
CA ASN A 177 6.27 16.75 7.91
C ASN A 177 7.20 17.69 7.14
N TYR A 178 6.63 18.60 6.40
CA TYR A 178 7.35 19.64 5.64
C TYR A 178 7.76 20.80 6.53
N LEU A 179 8.97 21.33 6.33
CA LEU A 179 9.63 22.33 7.16
C LEU A 179 10.23 23.46 6.33
#